data_fa1ec1fa2e2180f36d2f04d6888da789
#
_entry.id   fa1ec1fa2e2180f36d2f04d6888da789
#
_cell.length_a   1.000
_cell.length_b   1.000
_cell.length_c   1.000
_cell.angle_alpha   90.00
_cell.angle_beta   90.00
_cell.angle_gamma   90.00
#
_symmetry.space_group_name_H-M   'P 1'
#
loop_
_entity.id
_entity.type
_entity.pdbx_description
1 polymer ?
#
loop_
_entity_poly.entity_id
_entity_poly.type
_entity_poly.pdbx_seq_one_letter_code
_entity_poly.pdbx_strand_id
1 'polypeptide(L)'
;MSDAALRPDLALIARNVVAGARVLDVGCGEGILMAALRDAAGADVRGLEIDPAKVSAAVGRGLAVVQGDADTDLAYYPDDSFDYAILSQTLQTTRRPDKVVQSLLRIGRQAFVSFPNFAHWRGRFSLLFGGRMPVTRLLPDLWYDTPNIHHVTIDDFRAMVRDHGWTIDGQWFLNGGRETGSTNANLFAEHAVFLLRG
;
A
#
# COMPACT_ATOMS: atom_id res chain seq x y z
N MET A 1 9.46 -6.01 24.21
CA MET A 1 9.37 -5.57 22.79
C MET A 1 8.06 -4.81 22.66
N SER A 2 8.10 -3.54 22.30
CA SER A 2 6.90 -2.68 22.22
C SER A 2 5.97 -3.23 21.14
N ASP A 3 4.79 -3.65 21.56
CA ASP A 3 3.66 -4.07 20.73
C ASP A 3 3.08 -2.80 20.06
N ALA A 4 3.83 -2.24 19.12
CA ALA A 4 3.31 -1.12 18.34
C ALA A 4 2.17 -1.66 17.50
N ALA A 5 0.93 -1.30 17.88
CA ALA A 5 -0.27 -1.70 17.15
C ALA A 5 -0.07 -1.41 15.65
N LEU A 6 -0.31 -2.42 14.80
CA LEU A 6 -0.26 -2.28 13.35
C LEU A 6 -1.15 -1.11 12.91
N ARG A 7 -0.68 -0.34 11.92
CA ARG A 7 -1.58 0.60 11.23
C ARG A 7 -2.82 -0.16 10.75
N PRO A 8 -4.00 0.48 10.76
CA PRO A 8 -5.26 -0.18 10.41
C PRO A 8 -5.28 -0.86 9.04
N ASP A 9 -4.63 -0.25 8.03
CA ASP A 9 -4.48 -0.84 6.69
C ASP A 9 -3.61 -2.10 6.72
N LEU A 10 -2.51 -2.11 7.47
CA LEU A 10 -1.64 -3.27 7.63
C LEU A 10 -2.34 -4.41 8.39
N ALA A 11 -3.08 -4.08 9.45
CA ALA A 11 -3.88 -5.06 10.19
C ALA A 11 -4.95 -5.70 9.31
N LEU A 12 -5.57 -4.92 8.42
CA LEU A 12 -6.54 -5.39 7.45
C LEU A 12 -5.88 -6.34 6.43
N ILE A 13 -4.73 -5.96 5.87
CA ILE A 13 -3.98 -6.82 4.95
C ILE A 13 -3.60 -8.13 5.65
N ALA A 14 -3.01 -8.04 6.85
CA ALA A 14 -2.53 -9.20 7.58
C ALA A 14 -3.62 -10.25 7.85
N ARG A 15 -4.84 -9.82 8.17
CA ARG A 15 -5.96 -10.76 8.42
C ARG A 15 -6.55 -11.40 7.15
N ASN A 16 -6.26 -10.85 5.97
CA ASN A 16 -6.72 -11.36 4.69
C ASN A 16 -5.66 -12.16 3.92
N VAL A 17 -4.43 -12.25 4.42
CA VAL A 17 -3.39 -13.12 3.88
C VAL A 17 -3.57 -14.53 4.44
N VAL A 18 -3.57 -15.53 3.57
CA VAL A 18 -3.72 -16.94 3.94
C VAL A 18 -2.47 -17.44 4.69
N ALA A 19 -2.68 -18.26 5.71
CA ALA A 19 -1.57 -18.85 6.47
C ALA A 19 -0.62 -19.66 5.57
N GLY A 20 0.69 -19.50 5.80
CA GLY A 20 1.74 -20.17 5.04
C GLY A 20 1.98 -19.61 3.63
N ALA A 21 1.33 -18.51 3.26
CA ALA A 21 1.49 -17.90 1.94
C ALA A 21 2.90 -17.36 1.72
N ARG A 22 3.34 -17.34 0.45
CA ARG A 22 4.53 -16.63 0.00
C ARG A 22 4.14 -15.19 -0.32
N VAL A 23 4.78 -14.22 0.32
CA VAL A 23 4.42 -12.82 0.24
C VAL A 23 5.62 -11.96 -0.15
N LEU A 24 5.44 -11.07 -1.13
CA LEU A 24 6.39 -9.98 -1.43
C LEU A 24 5.80 -8.66 -0.92
N ASP A 25 6.47 -8.01 0.03
CA ASP A 25 6.10 -6.69 0.55
C ASP A 25 6.98 -5.61 -0.08
N VAL A 26 6.40 -4.80 -0.97
CA VAL A 26 7.09 -3.76 -1.76
C VAL A 26 6.93 -2.41 -1.07
N GLY A 27 8.06 -1.76 -0.76
CA GLY A 27 8.09 -0.61 0.13
C GLY A 27 7.83 -1.02 1.58
N CYS A 28 8.48 -2.13 1.99
CA CYS A 28 8.20 -2.79 3.27
C CYS A 28 8.61 -1.96 4.50
N GLY A 29 9.32 -0.84 4.33
CA GLY A 29 9.81 -0.03 5.42
C GLY A 29 10.70 -0.83 6.38
N GLU A 30 10.49 -0.65 7.67
CA GLU A 30 11.19 -1.42 8.72
C GLU A 30 10.66 -2.87 8.90
N GLY A 31 9.80 -3.37 8.01
CA GLY A 31 9.30 -4.73 8.00
C GLY A 31 8.22 -5.04 9.05
N ILE A 32 7.44 -4.03 9.49
CA ILE A 32 6.41 -4.22 10.52
C ILE A 32 5.33 -5.20 10.05
N LEU A 33 4.83 -5.04 8.82
CA LEU A 33 3.86 -5.97 8.23
C LEU A 33 4.47 -7.36 8.03
N MET A 34 5.71 -7.42 7.54
CA MET A 34 6.42 -8.67 7.32
C MET A 34 6.55 -9.50 8.61
N ALA A 35 6.94 -8.84 9.72
CA ALA A 35 7.03 -9.49 11.02
C ALA A 35 5.65 -10.02 11.47
N ALA A 36 4.60 -9.22 11.32
CA ALA A 36 3.25 -9.63 11.69
C ALA A 36 2.76 -10.85 10.87
N LEU A 37 3.02 -10.87 9.56
CA LEU A 37 2.65 -11.98 8.67
C LEU A 37 3.44 -13.25 8.99
N ARG A 38 4.74 -13.14 9.24
CA ARG A 38 5.58 -14.26 9.67
C ARG A 38 5.10 -14.86 10.99
N ASP A 39 4.89 -14.00 11.99
CA ASP A 39 4.63 -14.45 13.38
C ASP A 39 3.18 -14.93 13.56
N ALA A 40 2.20 -14.30 12.90
CA ALA A 40 0.78 -14.67 13.05
C ALA A 40 0.28 -15.67 12.01
N ALA A 41 0.76 -15.61 10.77
CA ALA A 41 0.30 -16.45 9.67
C ALA A 41 1.32 -17.51 9.20
N GLY A 42 2.54 -17.52 9.75
CA GLY A 42 3.61 -18.41 9.29
C GLY A 42 3.98 -18.22 7.81
N ALA A 43 3.78 -16.99 7.29
CA ALA A 43 4.04 -16.68 5.90
C ALA A 43 5.56 -16.60 5.60
N ASP A 44 5.98 -17.05 4.39
CA ASP A 44 7.31 -16.79 3.85
C ASP A 44 7.31 -15.40 3.22
N VAL A 45 7.81 -14.41 3.94
CA VAL A 45 7.73 -13.00 3.53
C VAL A 45 9.10 -12.50 3.08
N ARG A 46 9.13 -11.88 1.90
CA ARG A 46 10.29 -11.16 1.33
C ARG A 46 9.94 -9.69 1.21
N GLY A 47 10.91 -8.80 1.44
CA GLY A 47 10.73 -7.36 1.34
C GLY A 47 11.57 -6.73 0.24
N LEU A 48 11.06 -5.66 -0.37
CA LEU A 48 11.79 -4.73 -1.22
C LEU A 48 11.64 -3.32 -0.62
N GLU A 49 12.74 -2.61 -0.36
CA GLU A 49 12.71 -1.26 0.22
C GLU A 49 13.85 -0.42 -0.37
N ILE A 50 13.56 0.83 -0.70
CA ILE A 50 14.54 1.72 -1.31
C ILE A 50 15.48 2.38 -0.29
N ASP A 51 14.99 2.62 0.93
CA ASP A 51 15.73 3.31 2.00
C ASP A 51 16.67 2.34 2.72
N PRO A 52 18.01 2.50 2.59
CA PRO A 52 18.97 1.60 3.21
C PRO A 52 18.89 1.55 4.75
N ALA A 53 18.46 2.63 5.39
CA ALA A 53 18.31 2.64 6.86
C ALA A 53 17.15 1.75 7.29
N LYS A 54 16.02 1.77 6.55
CA LYS A 54 14.86 0.91 6.79
C LYS A 54 15.18 -0.55 6.47
N VAL A 55 15.92 -0.82 5.37
CA VAL A 55 16.43 -2.16 5.06
C VAL A 55 17.25 -2.70 6.22
N SER A 56 18.23 -1.93 6.73
CA SER A 56 19.05 -2.32 7.86
C SER A 56 18.22 -2.62 9.12
N ALA A 57 17.21 -1.80 9.41
CA ALA A 57 16.30 -2.01 10.55
C ALA A 57 15.48 -3.31 10.39
N ALA A 58 14.97 -3.59 9.20
CA ALA A 58 14.21 -4.82 8.91
C ALA A 58 15.09 -6.07 8.99
N VAL A 59 16.29 -6.03 8.42
CA VAL A 59 17.28 -7.13 8.53
C VAL A 59 17.68 -7.36 9.98
N GLY A 60 17.85 -6.31 10.78
CA GLY A 60 18.10 -6.41 12.21
C GLY A 60 16.99 -7.11 13.01
N ARG A 61 15.78 -7.19 12.46
CA ARG A 61 14.63 -7.98 12.98
C ARG A 61 14.60 -9.42 12.46
N GLY A 62 15.60 -9.84 11.71
CA GLY A 62 15.68 -11.18 11.11
C GLY A 62 14.74 -11.35 9.90
N LEU A 63 14.43 -10.27 9.18
CA LEU A 63 13.58 -10.32 7.97
C LEU A 63 14.43 -10.35 6.71
N ALA A 64 13.95 -11.04 5.68
CA ALA A 64 14.60 -11.13 4.37
C ALA A 64 14.19 -9.93 3.51
N VAL A 65 15.01 -8.89 3.46
CA VAL A 65 14.75 -7.66 2.70
C VAL A 65 15.90 -7.39 1.73
N VAL A 66 15.55 -6.99 0.51
CA VAL A 66 16.47 -6.52 -0.52
C VAL A 66 16.32 -5.02 -0.69
N GLN A 67 17.43 -4.29 -0.77
CA GLN A 67 17.38 -2.88 -1.14
C GLN A 67 17.11 -2.76 -2.64
N GLY A 68 16.09 -1.97 -3.02
CA GLY A 68 15.76 -1.75 -4.42
C GLY A 68 14.60 -0.78 -4.62
N ASP A 69 14.42 -0.36 -5.87
CA ASP A 69 13.40 0.58 -6.32
C ASP A 69 12.23 -0.17 -6.97
N ALA A 70 11.01 0.04 -6.47
CA ALA A 70 9.80 -0.56 -7.02
C ALA A 70 9.56 -0.20 -8.51
N ASP A 71 10.00 0.96 -8.95
CA ASP A 71 9.83 1.39 -10.34
C ASP A 71 10.73 0.64 -11.34
N THR A 72 11.84 0.03 -10.88
CA THR A 72 12.84 -0.60 -11.74
C THR A 72 13.06 -2.08 -11.44
N ASP A 73 13.11 -2.45 -10.17
CA ASP A 73 13.66 -3.73 -9.75
C ASP A 73 12.60 -4.85 -9.71
N LEU A 74 11.31 -4.51 -9.73
CA LEU A 74 10.24 -5.50 -9.88
C LEU A 74 10.35 -6.31 -11.17
N ALA A 75 10.99 -5.76 -12.22
CA ALA A 75 11.23 -6.47 -13.48
C ALA A 75 12.08 -7.76 -13.32
N TYR A 76 12.90 -7.85 -12.28
CA TYR A 76 13.78 -8.99 -12.02
C TYR A 76 13.10 -10.14 -11.24
N TYR A 77 11.89 -9.93 -10.72
CA TYR A 77 11.15 -10.97 -10.02
C TYR A 77 10.44 -11.89 -11.02
N PRO A 78 10.51 -13.22 -10.84
CA PRO A 78 9.83 -14.17 -11.73
C PRO A 78 8.30 -14.03 -11.62
N ASP A 79 7.61 -14.40 -12.70
CA ASP A 79 6.16 -14.46 -12.74
C ASP A 79 5.64 -15.52 -11.74
N ASP A 80 4.47 -15.28 -11.15
CA ASP A 80 3.76 -16.20 -10.25
C ASP A 80 4.62 -16.76 -9.09
N SER A 81 5.67 -16.02 -8.71
CA SER A 81 6.61 -16.47 -7.68
C SER A 81 6.09 -16.29 -6.25
N PHE A 82 5.05 -15.49 -6.06
CA PHE A 82 4.40 -15.25 -4.78
C PHE A 82 2.88 -15.48 -4.87
N ASP A 83 2.27 -15.79 -3.72
CA ASP A 83 0.82 -15.90 -3.62
C ASP A 83 0.20 -14.51 -3.50
N TYR A 84 0.89 -13.59 -2.79
CA TYR A 84 0.51 -12.18 -2.68
C TYR A 84 1.72 -11.26 -2.92
N ALA A 85 1.49 -10.18 -3.68
CA ALA A 85 2.37 -9.02 -3.71
C ALA A 85 1.65 -7.85 -3.00
N ILE A 86 2.33 -7.15 -2.11
CA ILE A 86 1.75 -6.09 -1.27
C ILE A 86 2.44 -4.77 -1.58
N LEU A 87 1.65 -3.70 -1.75
CA LEU A 87 2.11 -2.33 -1.89
C LEU A 87 1.31 -1.45 -0.93
N SER A 88 1.83 -1.26 0.28
CA SER A 88 1.12 -0.52 1.31
C SER A 88 1.63 0.92 1.42
N GLN A 89 0.76 1.88 1.10
CA GLN A 89 1.02 3.33 1.15
C GLN A 89 2.30 3.77 0.42
N THR A 90 2.64 3.06 -0.65
CA THR A 90 3.80 3.33 -1.50
C THR A 90 3.39 3.75 -2.91
N LEU A 91 2.16 3.39 -3.35
CA LEU A 91 1.68 3.67 -4.71
C LEU A 91 1.85 5.14 -5.13
N GLN A 92 1.50 6.08 -4.25
CA GLN A 92 1.53 7.51 -4.52
C GLN A 92 2.95 8.10 -4.60
N THR A 93 3.97 7.33 -4.22
CA THR A 93 5.39 7.75 -4.26
C THR A 93 6.14 7.16 -5.46
N THR A 94 5.55 6.21 -6.20
CA THR A 94 6.14 5.60 -7.40
C THR A 94 5.97 6.51 -8.62
N ARG A 95 6.91 6.44 -9.57
CA ARG A 95 6.87 7.27 -10.80
C ARG A 95 5.80 6.79 -11.78
N ARG A 96 5.60 5.47 -11.86
CA ARG A 96 4.67 4.82 -12.78
C ARG A 96 3.77 3.83 -12.03
N PRO A 97 2.77 4.33 -11.25
CA PRO A 97 1.88 3.50 -10.45
C PRO A 97 1.22 2.37 -11.24
N ASP A 98 0.80 2.65 -12.49
CA ASP A 98 0.23 1.69 -13.42
C ASP A 98 1.17 0.50 -13.70
N LYS A 99 2.45 0.77 -13.94
CA LYS A 99 3.47 -0.25 -14.21
C LYS A 99 3.85 -1.04 -12.98
N VAL A 100 3.91 -0.36 -11.83
CA VAL A 100 4.16 -1.03 -10.55
C VAL A 100 3.04 -2.01 -10.23
N VAL A 101 1.77 -1.61 -10.32
CA VAL A 101 0.63 -2.51 -10.09
C VAL A 101 0.63 -3.66 -11.11
N GLN A 102 0.92 -3.39 -12.39
CA GLN A 102 1.06 -4.44 -13.41
C GLN A 102 2.14 -5.47 -13.03
N SER A 103 3.30 -5.00 -12.51
CA SER A 103 4.39 -5.87 -12.06
C SER A 103 3.98 -6.69 -10.83
N LEU A 104 3.26 -6.09 -9.87
CA LEU A 104 2.75 -6.84 -8.71
C LEU A 104 1.83 -7.97 -9.13
N LEU A 105 0.92 -7.72 -10.09
CA LEU A 105 -0.03 -8.71 -10.62
C LEU A 105 0.63 -9.78 -11.51
N ARG A 106 1.81 -9.52 -12.04
CA ARG A 106 2.64 -10.51 -12.72
C ARG A 106 3.39 -11.40 -11.73
N ILE A 107 3.90 -10.81 -10.65
CA ILE A 107 4.76 -11.49 -9.65
C ILE A 107 3.91 -12.30 -8.67
N GLY A 108 2.78 -11.77 -8.24
CA GLY A 108 1.87 -12.38 -7.29
C GLY A 108 0.55 -12.79 -7.94
N ARG A 109 -0.03 -13.90 -7.49
CA ARG A 109 -1.38 -14.32 -7.95
C ARG A 109 -2.45 -13.31 -7.61
N GLN A 110 -2.27 -12.58 -6.52
CA GLN A 110 -3.09 -11.43 -6.10
C GLN A 110 -2.20 -10.32 -5.57
N ALA A 111 -2.66 -9.08 -5.68
CA ALA A 111 -1.93 -7.92 -5.15
C ALA A 111 -2.79 -7.12 -4.17
N PHE A 112 -2.27 -6.85 -2.96
CA PHE A 112 -2.82 -5.85 -2.07
C PHE A 112 -2.21 -4.49 -2.39
N VAL A 113 -3.06 -3.48 -2.58
CA VAL A 113 -2.63 -2.10 -2.78
C VAL A 113 -3.39 -1.21 -1.80
N SER A 114 -2.67 -0.45 -0.96
CA SER A 114 -3.27 0.55 -0.09
C SER A 114 -2.68 1.93 -0.33
N PHE A 115 -3.52 2.96 -0.20
CA PHE A 115 -3.11 4.35 -0.39
C PHE A 115 -4.02 5.32 0.39
N PRO A 116 -3.51 6.54 0.71
CA PRO A 116 -4.32 7.61 1.26
C PRO A 116 -5.24 8.18 0.18
N ASN A 117 -6.51 8.41 0.51
CA ASN A 117 -7.48 8.98 -0.42
C ASN A 117 -7.42 10.52 -0.45
N PHE A 118 -6.84 11.08 -1.49
CA PHE A 118 -6.75 12.53 -1.67
C PHE A 118 -8.09 13.22 -1.91
N ALA A 119 -9.15 12.46 -2.29
CA ALA A 119 -10.49 12.99 -2.47
C ALA A 119 -11.31 13.10 -1.19
N HIS A 120 -10.75 12.80 -0.01
CA HIS A 120 -11.43 12.94 1.26
C HIS A 120 -11.99 14.36 1.44
N TRP A 121 -13.20 14.49 2.00
CA TRP A 121 -13.95 15.74 2.06
C TRP A 121 -13.17 16.92 2.68
N ARG A 122 -12.34 16.67 3.70
CA ARG A 122 -11.51 17.71 4.32
C ARG A 122 -10.52 18.33 3.34
N GLY A 123 -9.90 17.50 2.46
CA GLY A 123 -9.02 17.99 1.41
C GLY A 123 -9.76 18.84 0.39
N ARG A 124 -10.95 18.38 -0.04
CA ARG A 124 -11.81 19.16 -0.97
C ARG A 124 -12.20 20.51 -0.39
N PHE A 125 -12.63 20.55 0.86
CA PHE A 125 -13.02 21.81 1.53
C PHE A 125 -11.83 22.76 1.71
N SER A 126 -10.64 22.24 2.06
CA SER A 126 -9.43 23.05 2.17
C SER A 126 -9.07 23.73 0.84
N LEU A 127 -9.14 22.98 -0.27
CA LEU A 127 -8.90 23.53 -1.61
C LEU A 127 -9.98 24.50 -2.04
N LEU A 128 -11.26 24.14 -1.85
CA LEU A 128 -12.40 24.96 -2.32
C LEU A 128 -12.47 26.31 -1.61
N PHE A 129 -12.31 26.33 -0.29
CA PHE A 129 -12.49 27.54 0.52
C PHE A 129 -11.18 28.23 0.89
N GLY A 130 -10.07 27.49 1.01
CA GLY A 130 -8.77 28.03 1.42
C GLY A 130 -7.81 28.27 0.26
N GLY A 131 -8.05 27.67 -0.91
CA GLY A 131 -7.16 27.74 -2.07
C GLY A 131 -5.74 27.22 -1.81
N ARG A 132 -5.56 26.40 -0.76
CA ARG A 132 -4.26 25.86 -0.33
C ARG A 132 -4.29 24.36 -0.23
N MET A 133 -3.17 23.71 -0.54
CA MET A 133 -2.99 22.28 -0.32
C MET A 133 -3.22 21.95 1.16
N PRO A 134 -4.06 20.93 1.44
CA PRO A 134 -4.39 20.60 2.80
C PRO A 134 -3.17 20.00 3.52
N VAL A 135 -2.88 20.50 4.71
CA VAL A 135 -2.01 19.83 5.68
C VAL A 135 -2.95 19.24 6.73
N THR A 136 -3.04 17.92 6.76
CA THR A 136 -3.99 17.19 7.60
C THR A 136 -3.29 15.99 8.25
N ARG A 137 -3.97 15.29 9.15
CA ARG A 137 -3.44 14.03 9.69
C ARG A 137 -3.17 12.99 8.59
N LEU A 138 -3.92 13.04 7.49
CA LEU A 138 -3.76 12.14 6.33
C LEU A 138 -2.60 12.56 5.43
N LEU A 139 -2.39 13.85 5.33
CA LEU A 139 -1.35 14.50 4.51
C LEU A 139 -0.58 15.45 5.42
N PRO A 140 0.35 14.92 6.25
CA PRO A 140 1.01 15.73 7.27
C PRO A 140 2.08 16.66 6.70
N ASP A 141 2.60 16.34 5.53
CA ASP A 141 3.74 17.03 4.92
C ASP A 141 3.30 18.29 4.18
N LEU A 142 4.18 19.26 4.11
CA LEU A 142 4.01 20.44 3.27
C LEU A 142 4.13 20.03 1.79
N TRP A 143 3.43 20.76 0.91
CA TRP A 143 3.37 20.42 -0.52
C TRP A 143 4.75 20.33 -1.21
N TYR A 144 5.77 21.00 -0.68
CA TYR A 144 7.14 21.01 -1.19
C TYR A 144 8.08 20.01 -0.48
N ASP A 145 7.62 19.32 0.57
CA ASP A 145 8.41 18.39 1.41
C ASP A 145 7.78 16.99 1.48
N THR A 146 6.75 16.76 0.68
CA THR A 146 6.04 15.47 0.62
C THR A 146 6.74 14.50 -0.32
N PRO A 147 6.86 13.21 0.04
CA PRO A 147 7.30 12.17 -0.90
C PRO A 147 6.22 11.81 -1.94
N ASN A 148 4.98 12.29 -1.76
CA ASN A 148 3.87 11.93 -2.64
C ASN A 148 4.00 12.64 -3.99
N ILE A 149 4.18 11.87 -5.05
CA ILE A 149 4.23 12.38 -6.43
C ILE A 149 2.83 12.42 -7.04
N HIS A 150 1.97 11.46 -6.66
CA HIS A 150 0.61 11.32 -7.17
C HIS A 150 -0.45 11.52 -6.10
N HIS A 151 -1.52 12.21 -6.46
CA HIS A 151 -2.68 12.45 -5.61
C HIS A 151 -3.80 11.46 -5.95
N VAL A 152 -3.65 10.22 -5.48
CA VAL A 152 -4.55 9.11 -5.82
C VAL A 152 -5.90 9.27 -5.14
N THR A 153 -6.99 9.12 -5.88
CA THR A 153 -8.34 9.00 -5.33
C THR A 153 -8.87 7.58 -5.49
N ILE A 154 -9.88 7.20 -4.72
CA ILE A 154 -10.49 5.87 -4.83
C ILE A 154 -11.10 5.68 -6.23
N ASP A 155 -11.74 6.69 -6.77
CA ASP A 155 -12.41 6.58 -8.07
C ASP A 155 -11.41 6.56 -9.23
N ASP A 156 -10.30 7.32 -9.16
CA ASP A 156 -9.23 7.26 -10.16
C ASP A 156 -8.53 5.89 -10.13
N PHE A 157 -8.30 5.32 -8.95
CA PHE A 157 -7.73 3.98 -8.83
C PHE A 157 -8.64 2.91 -9.44
N ARG A 158 -9.96 2.97 -9.16
CA ARG A 158 -10.95 2.08 -9.78
C ARG A 158 -11.00 2.25 -11.32
N ALA A 159 -10.87 3.48 -11.80
CA ALA A 159 -10.80 3.75 -13.24
C ALA A 159 -9.55 3.08 -13.83
N MET A 160 -8.37 3.27 -13.22
CA MET A 160 -7.13 2.63 -13.67
C MET A 160 -7.26 1.10 -13.70
N VAL A 161 -7.81 0.48 -12.65
CA VAL A 161 -8.02 -0.98 -12.59
C VAL A 161 -8.91 -1.45 -13.74
N ARG A 162 -10.02 -0.76 -14.00
CA ARG A 162 -10.94 -1.07 -15.11
C ARG A 162 -10.27 -0.90 -16.47
N ASP A 163 -9.54 0.19 -16.68
CA ASP A 163 -8.93 0.53 -17.96
C ASP A 163 -7.80 -0.45 -18.35
N HIS A 164 -7.17 -1.10 -17.33
CA HIS A 164 -6.18 -2.17 -17.54
C HIS A 164 -6.79 -3.58 -17.58
N GLY A 165 -8.10 -3.71 -17.39
CA GLY A 165 -8.78 -5.00 -17.40
C GLY A 165 -8.51 -5.87 -16.16
N TRP A 166 -8.00 -5.29 -15.06
CA TRP A 166 -7.76 -6.03 -13.82
C TRP A 166 -9.06 -6.22 -13.03
N THR A 167 -9.06 -7.19 -12.14
CA THR A 167 -10.22 -7.54 -11.31
C THR A 167 -10.01 -7.09 -9.86
N ILE A 168 -11.03 -6.51 -9.25
CA ILE A 168 -11.07 -6.22 -7.81
C ILE A 168 -11.75 -7.40 -7.12
N ASP A 169 -10.96 -8.23 -6.42
CA ASP A 169 -11.45 -9.34 -5.62
C ASP A 169 -11.93 -8.89 -4.22
N GLY A 170 -11.37 -7.79 -3.71
CA GLY A 170 -11.76 -7.20 -2.44
C GLY A 170 -11.44 -5.70 -2.36
N GLN A 171 -12.25 -4.97 -1.60
CA GLN A 171 -12.00 -3.55 -1.33
C GLN A 171 -12.49 -3.17 0.06
N TRP A 172 -11.68 -2.42 0.78
CA TRP A 172 -11.98 -1.96 2.15
C TRP A 172 -11.62 -0.49 2.28
N PHE A 173 -12.39 0.20 3.06
CA PHE A 173 -12.26 1.65 3.27
C PHE A 173 -12.13 1.94 4.74
N LEU A 174 -11.22 2.84 5.10
CA LEU A 174 -10.89 3.17 6.47
C LEU A 174 -11.12 4.66 6.72
N ASN A 175 -11.75 4.98 7.84
CA ASN A 175 -11.91 6.35 8.33
C ASN A 175 -11.64 6.37 9.85
N GLY A 176 -10.73 7.23 10.32
CA GLY A 176 -10.31 7.26 11.72
C GLY A 176 -9.75 5.92 12.23
N GLY A 177 -9.16 5.13 11.34
CA GLY A 177 -8.60 3.81 11.66
C GLY A 177 -9.64 2.68 11.75
N ARG A 178 -10.92 2.94 11.45
CA ARG A 178 -12.01 1.94 11.45
C ARG A 178 -12.50 1.69 10.04
N GLU A 179 -12.94 0.48 9.77
CA GLU A 179 -13.61 0.18 8.50
C GLU A 179 -14.92 0.93 8.38
N THR A 180 -15.18 1.42 7.17
CA THR A 180 -16.40 2.12 6.80
C THR A 180 -17.01 1.50 5.55
N GLY A 181 -18.29 1.76 5.30
CA GLY A 181 -18.99 1.26 4.13
C GLY A 181 -18.46 1.83 2.82
N SER A 182 -18.78 1.16 1.71
CA SER A 182 -18.40 1.56 0.36
C SER A 182 -19.19 2.77 -0.17
N THR A 183 -20.34 3.07 0.42
CA THR A 183 -21.18 4.21 0.02
C THR A 183 -20.45 5.52 0.24
N ASN A 184 -20.26 6.29 -0.82
CA ASN A 184 -19.51 7.54 -0.82
C ASN A 184 -18.08 7.42 -0.24
N ALA A 185 -17.45 6.24 -0.35
CA ALA A 185 -16.10 6.01 0.17
C ALA A 185 -15.08 7.04 -0.37
N ASN A 186 -15.20 7.43 -1.65
CA ASN A 186 -14.33 8.47 -2.23
C ASN A 186 -14.44 9.84 -1.54
N LEU A 187 -15.53 10.10 -0.81
CA LEU A 187 -15.71 11.34 -0.05
C LEU A 187 -15.31 11.19 1.42
N PHE A 188 -15.59 10.05 2.03
CA PHE A 188 -15.50 9.89 3.49
C PHE A 188 -14.36 8.98 3.96
N ALA A 189 -13.80 8.12 3.11
CA ALA A 189 -12.68 7.28 3.51
C ALA A 189 -11.35 8.06 3.47
N GLU A 190 -10.55 7.90 4.52
CA GLU A 190 -9.19 8.42 4.60
C GLU A 190 -8.20 7.53 3.82
N HIS A 191 -8.38 6.20 3.92
CA HIS A 191 -7.54 5.21 3.23
C HIS A 191 -8.40 4.17 2.53
N ALA A 192 -7.85 3.61 1.47
CA ALA A 192 -8.42 2.46 0.78
C ALA A 192 -7.41 1.32 0.73
N VAL A 193 -7.91 0.09 0.78
CA VAL A 193 -7.16 -1.14 0.53
C VAL A 193 -7.91 -1.92 -0.53
N PHE A 194 -7.21 -2.35 -1.55
CA PHE A 194 -7.74 -3.17 -2.64
C PHE A 194 -6.98 -4.49 -2.70
N LEU A 195 -7.70 -5.56 -2.97
CA LEU A 195 -7.15 -6.85 -3.39
C LEU A 195 -7.47 -7.02 -4.86
N LEU A 196 -6.45 -7.17 -5.67
CA LEU A 196 -6.52 -7.22 -7.13
C LEU A 196 -6.06 -8.56 -7.66
N ARG A 197 -6.55 -8.90 -8.86
CA ARG A 197 -6.09 -10.01 -9.67
C ARG A 197 -5.93 -9.55 -11.13
N GLY A 198 -4.89 -10.04 -11.82
CA GLY A 198 -4.62 -9.81 -13.24
C GLY A 198 -5.47 -10.65 -14.16
#